data_0294a445a1021102af7e50e84145b5f1
#
_entry.id   0294a445a1021102af7e50e84145b5f1
#
_cell.length_a   1.000
_cell.length_b   1.000
_cell.length_c   1.000
_cell.angle_alpha   90.00
_cell.angle_beta   90.00
_cell.angle_gamma   90.00
#
_symmetry.space_group_name_H-M   'P 1'
#
loop_
_entity.id
_entity.type
_entity.pdbx_description
1 polymer ?
#
loop_
_entity_poly.entity_id
_entity_poly.type
_entity_poly.pdbx_seq_one_letter_code
_entity_poly.pdbx_strand_id
1 'polypeptide(L)'
;MAYLQSQQIVALALQIAKCPGFTSQGGQFLNMTLEDLWLHRDLKINRVTEFITVQANNYGPFPLPQNYQRTYDLFFTQNNLPYFLNPISTEEYDQEFKDPSIANYPYEFMTILYDEATALQQVPPSAGQLFIYPQSSGQIVLTHRYMVKQPDIATPETSTVIPWFPDQDYLITATASRLMQITDDARRPQFLQDMDKMLRIHLIMEGDEQQVVKSVKLDPRRFHSNRTLKPTKITD
;
A
#
# COMPACT_ATOMS: atom_id res chain seq x y z
N MET A 1 -12.06 -21.80 13.70
CA MET A 1 -12.73 -22.09 12.41
C MET A 1 -11.66 -22.46 11.41
N ALA A 2 -11.93 -23.43 10.51
CA ALA A 2 -11.02 -23.75 9.43
C ALA A 2 -11.17 -22.69 8.34
N TYR A 3 -10.06 -22.21 7.79
CA TYR A 3 -10.09 -21.28 6.65
C TYR A 3 -10.54 -22.02 5.37
N LEU A 4 -11.40 -21.37 4.60
CA LEU A 4 -11.88 -21.90 3.32
C LEU A 4 -10.77 -21.78 2.26
N GLN A 5 -10.69 -22.79 1.42
CA GLN A 5 -9.85 -22.79 0.22
C GLN A 5 -10.48 -21.93 -0.88
N SER A 6 -9.68 -21.41 -1.81
CA SER A 6 -10.19 -20.57 -2.91
C SER A 6 -11.30 -21.24 -3.73
N GLN A 7 -11.16 -22.54 -4.05
CA GLN A 7 -12.23 -23.30 -4.71
C GLN A 7 -13.57 -23.30 -3.94
N GLN A 8 -13.52 -23.34 -2.61
CA GLN A 8 -14.71 -23.32 -1.76
C GLN A 8 -15.37 -21.94 -1.75
N ILE A 9 -14.55 -20.87 -1.69
CA ILE A 9 -15.02 -19.49 -1.77
C ILE A 9 -15.71 -19.24 -3.12
N VAL A 10 -15.08 -19.67 -4.22
CA VAL A 10 -15.67 -19.54 -5.56
C VAL A 10 -16.98 -20.33 -5.67
N ALA A 11 -17.03 -21.57 -5.16
CA ALA A 11 -18.24 -22.39 -5.19
C ALA A 11 -19.40 -21.73 -4.42
N LEU A 12 -19.13 -21.19 -3.23
CA LEU A 12 -20.14 -20.48 -2.43
C LEU A 12 -20.60 -19.18 -3.12
N ALA A 13 -19.68 -18.42 -3.71
CA ALA A 13 -20.04 -17.21 -4.47
C ALA A 13 -20.95 -17.52 -5.67
N LEU A 14 -20.67 -18.59 -6.40
CA LEU A 14 -21.49 -19.06 -7.53
C LEU A 14 -22.91 -19.48 -7.08
N GLN A 15 -23.03 -20.15 -5.92
CA GLN A 15 -24.32 -20.54 -5.35
C GLN A 15 -25.15 -19.31 -4.98
N ILE A 16 -24.54 -18.32 -4.31
CA ILE A 16 -25.19 -17.07 -3.91
C ILE A 16 -25.63 -16.27 -5.14
N ALA A 17 -24.79 -16.17 -6.14
CA ALA A 17 -25.09 -15.47 -7.40
C ALA A 17 -26.01 -16.26 -8.33
N LYS A 18 -26.34 -17.52 -8.00
CA LYS A 18 -27.20 -18.41 -8.80
C LYS A 18 -26.70 -18.63 -10.25
N CYS A 19 -25.38 -18.65 -10.44
CA CYS A 19 -24.74 -18.79 -11.76
C CYS A 19 -23.68 -19.92 -11.77
N PRO A 20 -24.05 -21.18 -11.59
CA PRO A 20 -23.12 -22.31 -11.45
C PRO A 20 -22.24 -22.56 -12.67
N GLY A 21 -22.63 -22.08 -13.85
CA GLY A 21 -21.86 -22.23 -15.09
C GLY A 21 -20.65 -21.28 -15.24
N PHE A 22 -20.51 -20.28 -14.37
CA PHE A 22 -19.46 -19.25 -14.46
C PHE A 22 -18.26 -19.53 -13.57
N THR A 23 -17.80 -20.80 -13.51
CA THR A 23 -16.76 -21.23 -12.56
C THR A 23 -15.41 -20.55 -12.78
N SER A 24 -14.96 -20.47 -14.03
CA SER A 24 -13.69 -19.79 -14.38
C SER A 24 -13.77 -18.29 -14.11
N GLN A 25 -14.89 -17.63 -14.46
CA GLN A 25 -15.12 -16.23 -14.16
C GLN A 25 -15.17 -15.96 -12.65
N GLY A 26 -15.76 -16.88 -11.88
CA GLY A 26 -15.74 -16.82 -10.42
C GLY A 26 -14.33 -16.82 -9.85
N GLY A 27 -13.43 -17.65 -10.41
CA GLY A 27 -12.02 -17.68 -10.05
C GLY A 27 -11.31 -16.36 -10.39
N GLN A 28 -11.51 -15.85 -11.60
CA GLN A 28 -10.96 -14.54 -12.01
C GLN A 28 -11.46 -13.40 -11.10
N PHE A 29 -12.75 -13.39 -10.74
CA PHE A 29 -13.30 -12.36 -9.87
C PHE A 29 -12.79 -12.45 -8.43
N LEU A 30 -12.44 -13.64 -7.94
CA LEU A 30 -11.76 -13.78 -6.65
C LEU A 30 -10.39 -13.10 -6.70
N ASN A 31 -9.58 -13.36 -7.74
CA ASN A 31 -8.28 -12.69 -7.91
C ASN A 31 -8.42 -11.18 -8.05
N MET A 32 -9.35 -10.70 -8.88
CA MET A 32 -9.64 -9.26 -8.99
C MET A 32 -10.07 -8.63 -7.65
N THR A 33 -10.79 -9.37 -6.81
CA THR A 33 -11.17 -8.90 -5.48
C THR A 33 -9.97 -8.80 -4.55
N LEU A 34 -9.07 -9.79 -4.61
CA LEU A 34 -7.81 -9.77 -3.85
C LEU A 34 -6.88 -8.67 -4.35
N GLU A 35 -6.83 -8.43 -5.66
CA GLU A 35 -6.05 -7.35 -6.26
C GLU A 35 -6.57 -5.98 -5.81
N ASP A 36 -7.87 -5.73 -5.83
CA ASP A 36 -8.46 -4.48 -5.34
C ASP A 36 -8.09 -4.19 -3.88
N LEU A 37 -8.02 -5.24 -3.05
CA LEU A 37 -7.66 -5.10 -1.64
C LEU A 37 -6.21 -4.65 -1.45
N TRP A 38 -5.23 -5.27 -2.13
CA TRP A 38 -3.84 -4.86 -1.94
C TRP A 38 -3.48 -3.57 -2.70
N LEU A 39 -4.19 -3.27 -3.82
CA LEU A 39 -3.93 -2.08 -4.63
C LEU A 39 -4.51 -0.81 -4.00
N HIS A 40 -5.74 -0.88 -3.49
CA HIS A 40 -6.50 0.30 -3.07
C HIS A 40 -6.66 0.46 -1.55
N ARG A 41 -6.21 -0.51 -0.75
CA ARG A 41 -6.37 -0.47 0.70
C ARG A 41 -5.03 -0.60 1.43
N ASP A 42 -4.87 0.18 2.49
CA ASP A 42 -3.67 0.17 3.34
C ASP A 42 -3.79 -0.87 4.46
N LEU A 43 -3.94 -2.14 4.09
CA LEU A 43 -4.09 -3.22 5.05
C LEU A 43 -2.78 -3.52 5.76
N LYS A 44 -2.80 -3.66 7.08
CA LYS A 44 -1.60 -3.98 7.88
C LYS A 44 -0.96 -5.29 7.50
N ILE A 45 -1.76 -6.26 7.08
CA ILE A 45 -1.27 -7.58 6.64
C ILE A 45 -0.34 -7.48 5.42
N ASN A 46 -0.44 -6.40 4.63
CA ASN A 46 0.39 -6.16 3.47
C ASN A 46 1.61 -5.27 3.77
N ARG A 47 1.82 -4.88 5.03
CA ARG A 47 2.97 -4.06 5.44
C ARG A 47 4.15 -4.94 5.83
N VAL A 48 5.28 -4.69 5.20
CA VAL A 48 6.55 -5.35 5.49
C VAL A 48 7.57 -4.30 5.91
N THR A 49 8.48 -4.70 6.78
CA THR A 49 9.60 -3.86 7.23
C THR A 49 10.90 -4.53 6.80
N GLU A 50 11.75 -3.77 6.14
CA GLU A 50 13.09 -4.17 5.72
C GLU A 50 14.12 -3.18 6.24
N PHE A 51 15.36 -3.62 6.40
CA PHE A 51 16.48 -2.78 6.83
C PHE A 51 17.50 -2.67 5.71
N ILE A 52 17.80 -1.44 5.28
CA ILE A 52 18.76 -1.14 4.23
C ILE A 52 19.99 -0.49 4.88
N THR A 53 21.14 -1.15 4.81
CA THR A 53 22.39 -0.55 5.27
C THR A 53 22.96 0.36 4.20
N VAL A 54 23.04 1.64 4.50
CA VAL A 54 23.62 2.66 3.64
C VAL A 54 25.02 2.99 4.12
N GLN A 55 26.00 2.84 3.25
CA GLN A 55 27.38 3.23 3.54
C GLN A 55 27.57 4.74 3.41
N ALA A 56 28.61 5.28 4.03
CA ALA A 56 28.96 6.69 3.87
C ALA A 56 29.18 7.04 2.40
N ASN A 57 28.75 8.22 2.00
CA ASN A 57 28.82 8.76 0.63
C ASN A 57 28.08 7.90 -0.41
N ASN A 58 27.05 7.18 0.01
CA ASN A 58 26.19 6.41 -0.88
C ASN A 58 24.77 6.99 -0.86
N TYR A 59 24.21 7.18 -2.05
CA TYR A 59 22.84 7.68 -2.27
C TYR A 59 21.94 6.65 -2.97
N GLY A 60 22.49 5.50 -3.34
CA GLY A 60 21.83 4.44 -4.10
C GLY A 60 22.55 4.17 -5.44
N PRO A 61 21.94 3.41 -6.34
CA PRO A 61 20.63 2.77 -6.19
C PRO A 61 20.59 1.61 -5.17
N PHE A 62 19.52 1.54 -4.38
CA PHE A 62 19.22 0.39 -3.54
C PHE A 62 18.10 -0.43 -4.20
N PRO A 63 18.26 -1.75 -4.40
CA PRO A 63 17.24 -2.56 -5.03
C PRO A 63 16.00 -2.65 -4.15
N LEU A 64 14.82 -2.48 -4.75
CA LEU A 64 13.54 -2.72 -4.08
C LEU A 64 13.18 -4.21 -4.13
N PRO A 65 12.49 -4.75 -3.13
CA PRO A 65 12.00 -6.12 -3.16
C PRO A 65 11.12 -6.40 -4.38
N GLN A 66 11.14 -7.63 -4.91
CA GLN A 66 10.37 -7.99 -6.11
C GLN A 66 8.85 -7.75 -5.94
N ASN A 67 8.35 -7.98 -4.74
CA ASN A 67 6.94 -7.79 -4.39
C ASN A 67 6.61 -6.38 -3.88
N TYR A 68 7.52 -5.42 -4.04
CA TYR A 68 7.30 -4.04 -3.64
C TYR A 68 6.14 -3.41 -4.43
N GLN A 69 5.27 -2.69 -3.74
CA GLN A 69 4.21 -1.88 -4.33
C GLN A 69 4.50 -0.38 -4.14
N ARG A 70 4.63 0.05 -2.89
CA ARG A 70 4.89 1.45 -2.54
C ARG A 70 5.49 1.57 -1.14
N THR A 71 6.29 2.58 -0.93
CA THR A 71 6.79 2.93 0.41
C THR A 71 5.67 3.51 1.25
N TYR A 72 5.55 3.01 2.48
CA TYR A 72 4.68 3.56 3.51
C TYR A 72 5.44 4.55 4.38
N ASP A 73 6.60 4.12 4.93
CA ASP A 73 7.52 4.94 5.71
C ASP A 73 8.96 4.59 5.35
N LEU A 74 9.83 5.59 5.29
CA LEU A 74 11.28 5.43 5.23
C LEU A 74 11.91 6.34 6.26
N PHE A 75 12.69 5.77 7.19
CA PHE A 75 13.36 6.54 8.22
C PHE A 75 14.63 5.86 8.71
N PHE A 76 15.50 6.61 9.35
CA PHE A 76 16.60 6.07 10.15
C PHE A 76 16.51 6.57 11.58
N THR A 77 17.16 5.86 12.48
CA THR A 77 17.16 6.23 13.91
C THR A 77 18.54 6.72 14.30
N GLN A 78 18.62 7.91 14.88
CA GLN A 78 19.82 8.45 15.47
C GLN A 78 19.54 8.98 16.87
N ASN A 79 20.39 8.64 17.82
CA ASN A 79 20.19 9.01 19.23
C ASN A 79 18.79 8.62 19.78
N ASN A 80 18.27 7.48 19.37
CA ASN A 80 16.92 6.98 19.68
C ASN A 80 15.76 7.86 19.13
N LEU A 81 16.04 8.78 18.20
CA LEU A 81 15.01 9.59 17.52
C LEU A 81 14.88 9.14 16.07
N PRO A 82 13.66 8.89 15.58
CA PRO A 82 13.42 8.56 14.18
C PRO A 82 13.44 9.82 13.32
N TYR A 83 14.18 9.78 12.21
CA TYR A 83 14.23 10.81 11.19
C TYR A 83 13.59 10.28 9.91
N PHE A 84 12.39 10.76 9.61
CA PHE A 84 11.63 10.35 8.44
C PHE A 84 12.11 11.07 7.18
N LEU A 85 12.24 10.32 6.09
CA LEU A 85 12.53 10.85 4.78
C LEU A 85 11.21 11.17 4.05
N ASN A 86 11.18 12.27 3.31
CA ASN A 86 10.04 12.67 2.52
C ASN A 86 10.14 12.09 1.09
N PRO A 87 9.04 11.56 0.51
CA PRO A 87 9.04 11.17 -0.88
C PRO A 87 9.08 12.40 -1.79
N ILE A 88 9.93 12.37 -2.81
CA ILE A 88 9.99 13.38 -3.87
C ILE A 88 9.77 12.74 -5.24
N SER A 89 9.36 13.54 -6.21
CA SER A 89 9.24 13.11 -7.61
C SER A 89 10.61 12.95 -8.27
N THR A 90 10.66 12.21 -9.37
CA THR A 90 11.88 12.09 -10.18
C THR A 90 12.37 13.46 -10.67
N GLU A 91 11.45 14.33 -11.07
CA GLU A 91 11.76 15.69 -11.52
C GLU A 91 12.39 16.53 -10.41
N GLU A 92 11.82 16.52 -9.22
CA GLU A 92 12.36 17.24 -8.06
C GLU A 92 13.73 16.71 -7.67
N TYR A 93 13.88 15.38 -7.64
CA TYR A 93 15.16 14.74 -7.34
C TYR A 93 16.28 15.18 -8.31
N ASP A 94 16.00 15.16 -9.62
CA ASP A 94 16.93 15.57 -10.66
C ASP A 94 17.28 17.06 -10.59
N GLN A 95 16.33 17.89 -10.14
CA GLN A 95 16.57 19.34 -9.96
C GLN A 95 17.41 19.65 -8.71
N GLU A 96 17.19 18.93 -7.62
CA GLU A 96 17.89 19.17 -6.35
C GLU A 96 19.24 18.46 -6.28
N PHE A 97 19.41 17.35 -6.98
CA PHE A 97 20.65 16.57 -7.04
C PHE A 97 21.73 17.25 -7.90
N LYS A 98 21.95 18.55 -7.67
CA LYS A 98 22.91 19.35 -8.42
C LYS A 98 24.35 19.07 -8.06
N ASP A 99 24.60 18.61 -6.84
CA ASP A 99 25.95 18.33 -6.34
C ASP A 99 25.96 17.02 -5.55
N PRO A 100 26.38 15.91 -6.20
CA PRO A 100 26.48 14.61 -5.53
C PRO A 100 27.54 14.56 -4.43
N SER A 101 28.42 15.57 -4.32
CA SER A 101 29.45 15.64 -3.28
C SER A 101 28.89 16.09 -1.93
N ILE A 102 27.67 16.63 -1.88
CA ILE A 102 27.06 17.05 -0.62
C ILE A 102 26.68 15.81 0.18
N ALA A 103 27.42 15.57 1.26
CA ALA A 103 27.14 14.50 2.21
C ALA A 103 26.54 15.08 3.50
N ASN A 104 25.35 14.62 3.86
CA ASN A 104 24.64 15.03 5.07
C ASN A 104 23.72 13.88 5.52
N TYR A 105 22.87 14.10 6.51
CA TYR A 105 21.80 13.17 6.81
C TYR A 105 20.71 13.25 5.72
N PRO A 106 20.30 12.11 5.13
CA PRO A 106 19.27 12.10 4.11
C PRO A 106 17.91 12.52 4.71
N TYR A 107 17.15 13.32 3.98
CA TYR A 107 15.82 13.79 4.37
C TYR A 107 14.77 13.58 3.29
N GLU A 108 15.17 13.13 2.10
CA GLU A 108 14.31 12.83 0.96
C GLU A 108 14.67 11.50 0.33
N PHE A 109 13.71 10.93 -0.37
CA PHE A 109 13.92 9.72 -1.16
C PHE A 109 13.05 9.73 -2.42
N MET A 110 13.54 9.00 -3.44
CA MET A 110 12.83 8.76 -4.69
C MET A 110 12.83 7.26 -4.99
N THR A 111 11.76 6.78 -5.61
CA THR A 111 11.67 5.41 -6.11
C THR A 111 11.44 5.40 -7.60
N ILE A 112 12.20 4.59 -8.34
CA ILE A 112 12.00 4.32 -9.76
C ILE A 112 11.56 2.88 -9.89
N LEU A 113 10.36 2.67 -10.40
CA LEU A 113 9.81 1.32 -10.62
C LEU A 113 10.15 0.83 -12.02
N TYR A 114 10.41 -0.45 -12.13
CA TYR A 114 10.57 -1.15 -13.40
C TYR A 114 9.22 -1.68 -13.89
N ASP A 115 9.09 -1.84 -15.20
CA ASP A 115 8.05 -2.70 -15.75
C ASP A 115 8.30 -4.17 -15.35
N GLU A 116 7.27 -5.00 -15.43
CA GLU A 116 7.34 -6.38 -14.96
C GLU A 116 8.42 -7.21 -15.68
N ALA A 117 8.58 -7.01 -16.98
CA ALA A 117 9.59 -7.72 -17.78
C ALA A 117 11.01 -7.33 -17.34
N THR A 118 11.26 -6.05 -17.11
CA THR A 118 12.56 -5.55 -16.63
C THR A 118 12.83 -5.99 -15.20
N ALA A 119 11.82 -5.98 -14.32
CA ALA A 119 11.93 -6.40 -12.93
C ALA A 119 12.40 -7.86 -12.80
N LEU A 120 11.87 -8.75 -13.64
CA LEU A 120 12.24 -10.18 -13.66
C LEU A 120 13.65 -10.44 -14.22
N GLN A 121 14.18 -9.53 -15.03
CA GLN A 121 15.53 -9.66 -15.62
C GLN A 121 16.64 -9.19 -14.66
N GLN A 122 16.30 -8.50 -13.58
CA GLN A 122 17.29 -8.09 -12.58
C GLN A 122 17.85 -9.31 -11.83
N VAL A 123 19.09 -9.21 -11.37
CA VAL A 123 19.73 -10.28 -10.58
C VAL A 123 20.32 -9.65 -9.30
N PRO A 124 19.69 -9.88 -8.15
CA PRO A 124 18.40 -10.58 -7.93
C PRO A 124 17.20 -9.82 -8.52
N PRO A 125 16.06 -10.47 -8.76
CA PRO A 125 14.84 -9.81 -9.23
C PRO A 125 14.42 -8.67 -8.30
N SER A 126 14.08 -7.50 -8.89
CA SER A 126 13.76 -6.28 -8.14
C SER A 126 12.64 -5.52 -8.82
N ALA A 127 11.69 -4.99 -8.04
CA ALA A 127 10.61 -4.16 -8.56
C ALA A 127 11.08 -2.76 -9.02
N GLY A 128 12.28 -2.35 -8.64
CA GLY A 128 12.80 -1.03 -8.96
C GLY A 128 13.99 -0.63 -8.10
N GLN A 129 14.25 0.65 -8.04
CA GLN A 129 15.37 1.24 -7.30
C GLN A 129 14.90 2.34 -6.35
N LEU A 130 15.54 2.43 -5.21
CA LEU A 130 15.39 3.48 -4.23
C LEU A 130 16.66 4.35 -4.22
N PHE A 131 16.48 5.65 -4.21
CA PHE A 131 17.54 6.66 -4.07
C PHE A 131 17.22 7.54 -2.86
N ILE A 132 18.24 8.03 -2.18
CA ILE A 132 18.12 8.95 -1.06
C ILE A 132 18.87 10.25 -1.34
N TYR A 133 18.41 11.35 -0.76
CA TYR A 133 19.03 12.65 -0.89
C TYR A 133 19.02 13.43 0.44
N PRO A 134 20.12 14.13 0.76
CA PRO A 134 21.47 14.01 0.20
C PRO A 134 22.11 12.65 0.50
N GLN A 135 23.28 12.38 -0.07
CA GLN A 135 24.02 11.17 0.28
C GLN A 135 24.36 11.14 1.79
N SER A 136 24.40 9.95 2.36
CA SER A 136 24.69 9.83 3.79
C SER A 136 26.13 10.19 4.13
N SER A 137 26.34 11.06 5.11
CA SER A 137 27.68 11.44 5.59
C SER A 137 28.38 10.35 6.40
N GLY A 138 27.63 9.36 6.89
CA GLY A 138 28.12 8.22 7.66
C GLY A 138 27.32 6.96 7.36
N GLN A 139 27.74 5.85 7.94
CA GLN A 139 26.96 4.63 7.83
C GLN A 139 25.66 4.77 8.63
N ILE A 140 24.52 4.52 8.00
CA ILE A 140 23.19 4.53 8.61
C ILE A 140 22.43 3.25 8.23
N VAL A 141 21.43 2.91 9.03
CA VAL A 141 20.47 1.85 8.71
C VAL A 141 19.11 2.50 8.50
N LEU A 142 18.62 2.43 7.26
CA LEU A 142 17.27 2.84 6.94
C LEU A 142 16.29 1.74 7.31
N THR A 143 15.23 2.12 7.99
CA THR A 143 14.06 1.25 8.19
C THR A 143 13.06 1.58 7.10
N HIS A 144 12.89 0.65 6.17
CA HIS A 144 11.98 0.76 5.04
C HIS A 144 10.72 -0.04 5.34
N ARG A 145 9.60 0.65 5.49
CA ARG A 145 8.27 0.05 5.61
C ARG A 145 7.53 0.25 4.30
N TYR A 146 7.09 -0.83 3.71
CA TYR A 146 6.44 -0.79 2.40
C TYR A 146 5.25 -1.74 2.32
N MET A 147 4.37 -1.48 1.36
CA MET A 147 3.25 -2.33 1.01
C MET A 147 3.72 -3.34 -0.04
N VAL A 148 3.27 -4.58 0.11
CA VAL A 148 3.61 -5.66 -0.83
C VAL A 148 2.47 -5.97 -1.78
N LYS A 149 2.83 -6.30 -3.02
CA LYS A 149 1.92 -6.96 -3.96
C LYS A 149 1.72 -8.40 -3.52
N GLN A 150 0.48 -8.83 -3.47
CA GLN A 150 0.16 -10.23 -3.22
C GLN A 150 0.04 -10.98 -4.55
N PRO A 151 0.55 -12.22 -4.63
CA PRO A 151 0.46 -13.01 -5.85
C PRO A 151 -0.97 -13.45 -6.12
N ASP A 152 -1.32 -13.56 -7.41
CA ASP A 152 -2.56 -14.18 -7.84
C ASP A 152 -2.58 -15.67 -7.53
N ILE A 153 -3.77 -16.17 -7.25
CA ILE A 153 -3.97 -17.62 -7.07
C ILE A 153 -4.12 -18.25 -8.45
N ALA A 154 -3.24 -19.20 -8.78
CA ALA A 154 -3.38 -19.95 -10.02
C ALA A 154 -4.66 -20.78 -9.98
N THR A 155 -5.51 -20.66 -11.01
CA THR A 155 -6.78 -21.40 -11.15
C THR A 155 -7.60 -21.46 -9.85
N PRO A 156 -8.11 -20.30 -9.32
CA PRO A 156 -8.75 -20.23 -8.01
C PRO A 156 -9.94 -21.18 -7.84
N GLU A 157 -10.63 -21.47 -8.93
CA GLU A 157 -11.81 -22.37 -8.99
C GLU A 157 -11.50 -23.85 -8.68
N THR A 158 -10.23 -24.25 -8.80
CA THR A 158 -9.76 -25.61 -8.50
C THR A 158 -8.69 -25.65 -7.43
N SER A 159 -8.16 -24.50 -7.05
CA SER A 159 -7.03 -24.37 -6.13
C SER A 159 -7.44 -24.63 -4.67
N THR A 160 -6.58 -25.35 -3.95
CA THR A 160 -6.68 -25.58 -2.50
C THR A 160 -5.98 -24.50 -1.68
N VAL A 161 -5.40 -23.49 -2.33
CA VAL A 161 -4.73 -22.36 -1.66
C VAL A 161 -5.75 -21.57 -0.86
N ILE A 162 -5.39 -21.20 0.36
CA ILE A 162 -6.16 -20.31 1.21
C ILE A 162 -5.79 -18.87 0.80
N PRO A 163 -6.77 -18.01 0.45
CA PRO A 163 -6.48 -16.62 0.14
C PRO A 163 -5.81 -15.90 1.31
N TRP A 164 -4.94 -14.95 1.01
CA TRP A 164 -4.18 -14.20 2.00
C TRP A 164 -5.04 -13.27 2.88
N PHE A 165 -6.20 -12.84 2.37
CA PHE A 165 -7.11 -11.97 3.11
C PHE A 165 -7.96 -12.79 4.08
N PRO A 166 -7.97 -12.47 5.38
CA PRO A 166 -8.55 -13.32 6.42
C PRO A 166 -10.07 -13.31 6.48
N ASP A 167 -10.74 -12.25 6.00
CA ASP A 167 -12.21 -12.16 6.02
C ASP A 167 -12.81 -12.88 4.81
N GLN A 168 -13.18 -14.13 5.04
CA GLN A 168 -13.70 -15.02 3.99
C GLN A 168 -15.13 -14.64 3.58
N ASP A 169 -15.93 -14.13 4.49
CA ASP A 169 -17.29 -13.68 4.21
C ASP A 169 -17.26 -12.48 3.26
N TYR A 170 -16.28 -11.58 3.47
CA TYR A 170 -16.03 -10.50 2.53
C TYR A 170 -15.66 -11.03 1.15
N LEU A 171 -14.73 -11.98 1.04
CA LEU A 171 -14.29 -12.53 -0.26
C LEU A 171 -15.45 -13.21 -0.99
N ILE A 172 -16.28 -13.98 -0.29
CA ILE A 172 -17.47 -14.64 -0.87
C ILE A 172 -18.45 -13.57 -1.38
N THR A 173 -18.76 -12.59 -0.56
CA THR A 173 -19.73 -11.52 -0.87
C THR A 173 -19.26 -10.66 -2.04
N ALA A 174 -17.98 -10.28 -2.07
CA ALA A 174 -17.39 -9.47 -3.11
C ALA A 174 -17.33 -10.22 -4.45
N THR A 175 -16.91 -11.50 -4.44
CA THR A 175 -16.90 -12.35 -5.63
C THR A 175 -18.32 -12.58 -6.16
N ALA A 176 -19.29 -12.85 -5.29
CA ALA A 176 -20.70 -13.00 -5.67
C ALA A 176 -21.26 -11.70 -6.27
N SER A 177 -20.95 -10.54 -5.71
CA SER A 177 -21.37 -9.24 -6.24
C SER A 177 -20.85 -8.98 -7.66
N ARG A 178 -19.60 -9.39 -7.97
CA ARG A 178 -19.04 -9.31 -9.33
C ARG A 178 -19.73 -10.28 -10.30
N LEU A 179 -20.05 -11.49 -9.85
CA LEU A 179 -20.81 -12.45 -10.64
C LEU A 179 -22.24 -11.95 -10.93
N MET A 180 -22.89 -11.33 -9.95
CA MET A 180 -24.21 -10.70 -10.11
C MET A 180 -24.21 -9.55 -11.13
N GLN A 181 -23.08 -8.94 -11.40
CA GLN A 181 -22.95 -7.94 -12.45
C GLN A 181 -23.15 -8.54 -13.85
N ILE A 182 -22.66 -9.77 -14.08
CA ILE A 182 -22.84 -10.46 -15.36
C ILE A 182 -24.31 -10.83 -15.59
N THR A 183 -24.99 -11.22 -14.53
CA THR A 183 -26.40 -11.69 -14.59
C THR A 183 -27.42 -10.58 -14.40
N ASP A 184 -26.97 -9.32 -14.23
CA ASP A 184 -27.84 -8.15 -13.93
C ASP A 184 -28.81 -8.41 -12.75
N ASP A 185 -28.31 -9.04 -11.69
CA ASP A 185 -29.11 -9.40 -10.52
C ASP A 185 -29.47 -8.16 -9.68
N ALA A 186 -30.77 -7.94 -9.48
CA ALA A 186 -31.29 -6.82 -8.70
C ALA A 186 -30.79 -6.75 -7.24
N ARG A 187 -30.27 -7.85 -6.68
CA ARG A 187 -29.70 -7.90 -5.32
C ARG A 187 -28.31 -7.27 -5.20
N ARG A 188 -27.61 -7.06 -6.31
CA ARG A 188 -26.22 -6.56 -6.33
C ARG A 188 -26.00 -5.30 -5.47
N PRO A 189 -26.85 -4.25 -5.50
CA PRO A 189 -26.65 -3.06 -4.67
C PRO A 189 -26.58 -3.35 -3.17
N GLN A 190 -27.38 -4.31 -2.69
CA GLN A 190 -27.34 -4.73 -1.29
C GLN A 190 -26.00 -5.41 -0.96
N PHE A 191 -25.52 -6.30 -1.83
CA PHE A 191 -24.24 -6.99 -1.65
C PHE A 191 -23.07 -6.02 -1.63
N LEU A 192 -23.07 -4.95 -2.45
CA LEU A 192 -22.08 -3.89 -2.41
C LEU A 192 -22.06 -3.16 -1.06
N GLN A 193 -23.25 -2.86 -0.51
CA GLN A 193 -23.34 -2.22 0.82
C GLN A 193 -22.84 -3.14 1.94
N ASP A 194 -23.17 -4.43 1.88
CA ASP A 194 -22.73 -5.40 2.88
C ASP A 194 -21.20 -5.60 2.80
N MET A 195 -20.63 -5.65 1.60
CA MET A 195 -19.20 -5.70 1.35
C MET A 195 -18.48 -4.49 1.97
N ASP A 196 -18.98 -3.26 1.74
CA ASP A 196 -18.41 -2.05 2.33
C ASP A 196 -18.44 -2.05 3.86
N LYS A 197 -19.55 -2.57 4.45
CA LYS A 197 -19.66 -2.71 5.91
C LYS A 197 -18.64 -3.72 6.46
N MET A 198 -18.49 -4.90 5.84
CA MET A 198 -17.53 -5.92 6.25
C MET A 198 -16.12 -5.39 6.20
N LEU A 199 -15.73 -4.73 5.09
CA LEU A 199 -14.42 -4.15 4.94
C LEU A 199 -14.15 -3.04 5.96
N ARG A 200 -15.14 -2.19 6.24
CA ARG A 200 -15.02 -1.15 7.27
C ARG A 200 -14.82 -1.76 8.65
N ILE A 201 -15.57 -2.80 9.01
CA ILE A 201 -15.40 -3.50 10.29
C ILE A 201 -13.99 -4.08 10.39
N HIS A 202 -13.50 -4.71 9.33
CA HIS A 202 -12.15 -5.26 9.28
C HIS A 202 -11.08 -4.17 9.51
N LEU A 203 -11.17 -3.02 8.81
CA LEU A 203 -10.26 -1.89 8.97
C LEU A 203 -10.30 -1.29 10.38
N ILE A 204 -11.48 -1.20 11.00
CA ILE A 204 -11.62 -0.75 12.40
C ILE A 204 -10.92 -1.74 13.34
N MET A 205 -11.10 -3.05 13.14
CA MET A 205 -10.44 -4.08 13.94
C MET A 205 -8.92 -4.06 13.79
N GLU A 206 -8.41 -3.74 12.61
CA GLU A 206 -6.98 -3.49 12.39
C GLU A 206 -6.49 -2.17 13.06
N GLY A 207 -7.40 -1.30 13.46
CA GLY A 207 -7.10 -0.03 14.13
C GLY A 207 -6.66 1.09 13.19
N ASP A 208 -6.81 0.93 11.87
CA ASP A 208 -6.38 1.92 10.90
C ASP A 208 -7.33 3.12 10.78
N GLU A 209 -8.65 2.92 10.90
CA GLU A 209 -9.61 4.03 10.89
C GLU A 209 -9.44 4.98 12.08
N GLN A 210 -9.02 4.49 13.23
CA GLN A 210 -8.76 5.35 14.40
C GLN A 210 -7.57 6.30 14.20
N GLN A 211 -6.62 5.96 13.34
CA GLN A 211 -5.46 6.81 13.06
C GLN A 211 -5.81 7.94 12.10
N VAL A 212 -6.72 7.72 11.16
CA VAL A 212 -7.16 8.73 10.18
C VAL A 212 -7.93 9.87 10.86
N VAL A 213 -8.70 9.58 11.90
CA VAL A 213 -9.52 10.58 12.61
C VAL A 213 -8.68 11.43 13.57
N LYS A 214 -7.52 10.94 14.03
CA LYS A 214 -6.71 11.63 15.06
C LYS A 214 -5.73 12.66 14.54
N SER A 215 -5.41 12.69 13.26
CA SER A 215 -4.50 13.68 12.72
C SER A 215 -5.21 14.63 11.75
N VAL A 216 -5.97 15.57 12.30
CA VAL A 216 -6.16 16.85 11.60
C VAL A 216 -4.78 17.50 11.61
N LYS A 217 -3.95 17.25 10.60
CA LYS A 217 -2.76 18.05 10.35
C LYS A 217 -3.28 19.42 9.95
N LEU A 218 -3.38 20.29 10.95
CA LEU A 218 -3.57 21.71 10.71
C LEU A 218 -2.39 22.16 9.87
N ASP A 219 -2.66 22.59 8.63
CA ASP A 219 -1.64 23.14 7.75
C ASP A 219 -0.99 24.34 8.47
N PRO A 220 0.29 24.26 8.86
CA PRO A 220 0.94 25.35 9.57
C PRO A 220 0.91 26.66 8.80
N ARG A 221 0.81 26.61 7.47
CA ARG A 221 0.70 27.79 6.59
C ARG A 221 -0.62 28.52 6.77
N ARG A 222 -1.72 27.82 7.05
CA ARG A 222 -3.01 28.45 7.37
C ARG A 222 -3.02 29.12 8.74
N PHE A 223 -2.21 28.62 9.67
CA PHE A 223 -2.06 29.24 11.00
C PHE A 223 -1.20 30.52 10.96
N HIS A 224 -0.23 30.60 10.06
CA HIS A 224 0.61 31.80 9.92
C HIS A 224 -0.10 32.96 9.24
N SER A 225 -1.08 32.72 8.38
CA SER A 225 -1.82 33.79 7.71
C SER A 225 -2.74 34.58 8.65
N ASN A 226 -3.16 34.03 9.77
CA ASN A 226 -4.01 34.71 10.75
C ASN A 226 -3.22 35.46 11.85
N ARG A 227 -1.88 35.41 11.84
CA ARG A 227 -1.05 36.14 12.79
C ARG A 227 -0.77 37.62 12.39
N THR A 228 -1.31 38.10 11.29
CA THR A 228 -1.19 39.48 10.85
C THR A 228 -2.33 40.38 11.29
N LEU A 229 -3.20 39.95 12.20
CA LEU A 229 -4.05 40.88 12.94
C LEU A 229 -3.15 41.62 13.92
N LYS A 230 -2.59 42.76 13.46
CA LYS A 230 -1.97 43.74 14.34
C LYS A 230 -3.04 44.15 15.37
N PRO A 231 -2.75 44.15 16.67
CA PRO A 231 -3.66 44.71 17.62
C PRO A 231 -3.87 46.18 17.26
N THR A 232 -5.09 46.54 16.90
CA THR A 232 -5.50 47.91 16.74
C THR A 232 -5.30 48.57 18.12
N LYS A 233 -4.35 49.50 18.24
CA LYS A 233 -4.24 50.36 19.42
C LYS A 233 -5.55 51.10 19.52
N ILE A 234 -6.34 50.82 20.56
CA ILE A 234 -7.40 51.66 21.02
C ILE A 234 -6.68 52.87 21.66
N THR A 235 -6.66 53.98 20.97
CA THR A 235 -6.28 55.27 21.53
C THR A 235 -7.55 55.84 22.18
N ASP A 236 -7.51 55.98 23.51
CA ASP A 236 -8.45 56.80 24.26
C ASP A 236 -8.36 58.26 23.82
#